data_bca04f9903d941893892422b7aa435b6
#
_entry.id   bca04f9903d941893892422b7aa435b6
#
_cell.length_a   1.000
_cell.length_b   1.000
_cell.length_c   1.000
_cell.angle_alpha   90.00
_cell.angle_beta   90.00
_cell.angle_gamma   90.00
#
_symmetry.space_group_name_H-M   'P 1'
#
loop_
_entity.id
_entity.type
_entity.pdbx_description
1 polymer ?
#
loop_
_entity_poly.entity_id
_entity_poly.type
_entity_poly.pdbx_seq_one_letter_code
_entity_poly.pdbx_strand_id
1 'polypeptide(L)'
;SAEDAGRKAHRAAGSYTQALKQLTVGHDEQEFLDMFVLLMRKCYLRDIKEMYAWAERMATWGRERQKAFLDYALRLIRENFVYNFRLPQLNYLSQSEEEFSRNFARFVNEANVMGIAAELTSARRDIAQNVNARMVFFDFALKMIVLLIPPKA
;
A
#
# COMPACT_ATOMS: atom_id res chain seq x y z
N SER A 1 -6.31 -17.32 4.94
CA SER A 1 -7.20 -18.48 4.79
C SER A 1 -6.51 -19.76 5.25
N ALA A 2 -7.26 -20.81 5.53
CA ALA A 2 -6.70 -22.10 5.90
C ALA A 2 -5.81 -22.69 4.79
N GLU A 3 -6.17 -22.43 3.54
CA GLU A 3 -5.40 -22.85 2.39
C GLU A 3 -4.05 -22.12 2.30
N ASP A 4 -4.02 -20.83 2.61
CA ASP A 4 -2.78 -20.05 2.65
C ASP A 4 -1.89 -20.51 3.79
N ALA A 5 -2.46 -20.81 4.95
CA ALA A 5 -1.72 -21.33 6.09
C ALA A 5 -1.10 -22.68 5.78
N GLY A 6 -1.84 -23.56 5.10
CA GLY A 6 -1.34 -24.85 4.64
C GLY A 6 -0.18 -24.73 3.67
N ARG A 7 -0.28 -23.82 2.70
CA ARG A 7 0.80 -23.58 1.73
C ARG A 7 2.05 -23.02 2.40
N LYS A 8 1.88 -22.08 3.33
CA LYS A 8 3.00 -21.51 4.10
C LYS A 8 3.70 -22.58 4.93
N ALA A 9 2.93 -23.42 5.63
CA ALA A 9 3.48 -24.51 6.42
C ALA A 9 4.23 -25.51 5.55
N HIS A 10 3.71 -25.84 4.37
CA HIS A 10 4.35 -26.79 3.46
C HIS A 10 5.70 -26.22 2.95
N ARG A 11 5.73 -24.95 2.54
CA ARG A 11 6.95 -24.29 2.07
C ARG A 11 8.02 -24.21 3.17
N ALA A 12 7.59 -24.06 4.40
CA ALA A 12 8.48 -23.94 5.56
C ALA A 12 8.78 -25.29 6.20
N ALA A 13 8.37 -26.42 5.59
CA ALA A 13 8.59 -27.75 6.15
C ALA A 13 10.08 -27.98 6.47
N GLY A 14 10.38 -28.24 7.74
CA GLY A 14 11.72 -28.42 8.23
C GLY A 14 12.45 -27.13 8.65
N SER A 15 11.81 -25.94 8.53
CA SER A 15 12.43 -24.68 8.94
C SER A 15 11.49 -23.81 9.78
N TYR A 16 11.69 -23.85 11.09
CA TYR A 16 10.95 -22.99 12.03
C TYR A 16 11.23 -21.51 11.76
N THR A 17 12.47 -21.17 11.43
CA THR A 17 12.87 -19.78 11.14
C THR A 17 12.13 -19.23 9.93
N GLN A 18 11.99 -20.01 8.85
CA GLN A 18 11.22 -19.59 7.68
C GLN A 18 9.74 -19.39 8.00
N ALA A 19 9.15 -20.28 8.80
CA ALA A 19 7.76 -20.15 9.23
C ALA A 19 7.54 -18.86 10.00
N LEU A 20 8.44 -18.51 10.91
CA LEU A 20 8.37 -17.26 11.67
C LEU A 20 8.50 -16.04 10.76
N LYS A 21 9.43 -16.06 9.80
CA LYS A 21 9.58 -14.97 8.82
C LYS A 21 8.30 -14.76 7.99
N GLN A 22 7.69 -15.85 7.54
CA GLN A 22 6.45 -15.77 6.77
C GLN A 22 5.29 -15.19 7.58
N LEU A 23 5.17 -15.57 8.86
CA LEU A 23 4.15 -15.03 9.76
C LEU A 23 4.38 -13.54 10.02
N THR A 24 5.63 -13.12 10.20
CA THR A 24 5.99 -11.71 10.40
C THR A 24 5.65 -10.88 9.16
N VAL A 25 5.96 -11.37 7.97
CA VAL A 25 5.63 -10.70 6.71
C VAL A 25 4.13 -10.54 6.56
N GLY A 26 3.34 -11.57 6.88
CA GLY A 26 1.87 -11.48 6.81
C GLY A 26 1.30 -10.46 7.78
N HIS A 27 1.86 -10.35 8.98
CA HIS A 27 1.46 -9.36 9.96
C HIS A 27 1.79 -7.94 9.47
N ASP A 28 2.99 -7.74 8.92
CA ASP A 28 3.39 -6.45 8.36
C ASP A 28 2.51 -6.03 7.20
N GLU A 29 2.14 -6.96 6.32
CA GLU A 29 1.25 -6.65 5.20
C GLU A 29 -0.13 -6.20 5.67
N GLN A 30 -0.67 -6.81 6.72
CA GLN A 30 -1.95 -6.37 7.27
C GLN A 30 -1.84 -4.95 7.84
N GLU A 31 -0.77 -4.66 8.56
CA GLU A 31 -0.51 -3.32 9.08
C GLU A 31 -0.31 -2.31 7.96
N PHE A 32 0.41 -2.69 6.89
CA PHE A 32 0.59 -1.85 5.71
C PHE A 32 -0.75 -1.54 5.04
N LEU A 33 -1.60 -2.54 4.89
CA LEU A 33 -2.95 -2.34 4.34
C LEU A 33 -3.74 -1.36 5.21
N ASP A 34 -3.72 -1.55 6.53
CA ASP A 34 -4.44 -0.69 7.46
C ASP A 34 -3.98 0.77 7.33
N MET A 35 -2.67 1.00 7.24
CA MET A 35 -2.11 2.34 7.08
C MET A 35 -2.44 2.94 5.71
N PHE A 36 -2.44 2.13 4.67
CA PHE A 36 -2.82 2.58 3.33
C PHE A 36 -4.29 2.96 3.27
N VAL A 37 -5.17 2.12 3.80
CA VAL A 37 -6.62 2.39 3.86
C VAL A 37 -6.89 3.67 4.64
N LEU A 38 -6.23 3.84 5.78
CA LEU A 38 -6.37 5.04 6.60
C LEU A 38 -6.00 6.29 5.79
N LEU A 39 -4.87 6.26 5.08
CA LEU A 39 -4.44 7.38 4.24
C LEU A 39 -5.47 7.69 3.15
N MET A 40 -5.95 6.67 2.45
CA MET A 40 -6.92 6.87 1.36
C MET A 40 -8.20 7.52 1.87
N ARG A 41 -8.67 7.14 3.06
CA ARG A 41 -9.83 7.78 3.69
C ARG A 41 -9.57 9.25 4.00
N LYS A 42 -8.39 9.57 4.54
CA LYS A 42 -8.02 10.94 4.84
C LYS A 42 -7.87 11.78 3.58
N CYS A 43 -7.32 11.21 2.52
CA CYS A 43 -7.23 11.87 1.22
C CYS A 43 -8.61 12.15 0.63
N TYR A 44 -9.52 11.19 0.71
CA TYR A 44 -10.89 11.35 0.23
C TYR A 44 -11.61 12.49 0.96
N LEU A 45 -11.43 12.56 2.28
CA LEU A 45 -12.02 13.61 3.11
C LEU A 45 -11.25 14.94 3.03
N ARG A 46 -10.09 14.96 2.39
CA ARG A 46 -9.18 16.11 2.33
C ARG A 46 -8.84 16.65 3.71
N ASP A 47 -8.66 15.75 4.66
CA ASP A 47 -8.35 16.09 6.04
C ASP A 47 -6.83 16.27 6.20
N ILE A 48 -6.36 17.47 5.88
CA ILE A 48 -4.93 17.79 5.83
C ILE A 48 -4.26 17.56 7.20
N LYS A 49 -4.94 17.95 8.28
CA LYS A 49 -4.42 17.78 9.63
C LYS A 49 -4.19 16.31 9.97
N GLU A 50 -5.16 15.45 9.64
CA GLU A 50 -5.05 14.01 9.87
C GLU A 50 -4.03 13.36 8.92
N MET A 51 -3.89 13.89 7.72
CA MET A 51 -2.84 13.43 6.81
C MET A 51 -1.44 13.73 7.36
N TYR A 52 -1.28 14.90 7.98
CA TYR A 52 -0.02 15.22 8.64
C TYR A 52 0.25 14.29 9.82
N ALA A 53 -0.76 14.01 10.63
CA ALA A 53 -0.65 13.04 11.74
C ALA A 53 -0.28 11.64 11.23
N TRP A 54 -0.85 11.23 10.10
CA TRP A 54 -0.49 9.97 9.45
C TRP A 54 1.00 9.96 9.04
N ALA A 55 1.48 11.06 8.46
CA ALA A 55 2.87 11.19 8.05
C ALA A 55 3.82 11.14 9.25
N GLU A 56 3.44 11.79 10.37
CA GLU A 56 4.20 11.70 11.61
C GLU A 56 4.29 10.28 12.13
N ARG A 57 3.19 9.54 12.06
CA ARG A 57 3.16 8.12 12.46
C ARG A 57 4.07 7.29 11.57
N MET A 58 4.01 7.49 10.25
CA MET A 58 4.91 6.79 9.32
C MET A 58 6.38 7.12 9.58
N ALA A 59 6.67 8.35 10.00
CA ALA A 59 8.03 8.76 10.30
C ALA A 59 8.63 8.05 11.51
N THR A 60 7.79 7.47 12.39
CA THR A 60 8.28 6.67 13.53
C THR A 60 8.73 5.27 13.12
N TRP A 61 8.37 4.82 11.93
CA TRP A 61 8.81 3.53 11.42
C TRP A 61 10.27 3.64 10.98
N GLY A 62 11.06 2.59 11.08
CA GLY A 62 12.42 2.60 10.55
C GLY A 62 12.45 2.68 9.03
N ARG A 63 13.58 3.10 8.46
CA ARG A 63 13.75 3.30 7.01
C ARG A 63 13.37 2.04 6.22
N GLU A 64 13.81 0.87 6.67
CA GLU A 64 13.55 -0.37 5.94
C GLU A 64 12.06 -0.69 5.89
N ARG A 65 11.34 -0.44 6.97
CA ARG A 65 9.90 -0.66 7.04
C ARG A 65 9.15 0.37 6.21
N GLN A 66 9.62 1.60 6.18
CA GLN A 66 9.05 2.66 5.33
C GLN A 66 9.18 2.30 3.85
N LYS A 67 10.34 1.81 3.43
CA LYS A 67 10.56 1.35 2.05
C LYS A 67 9.65 0.16 1.71
N ALA A 68 9.53 -0.79 2.62
CA ALA A 68 8.67 -1.96 2.44
C ALA A 68 7.20 -1.55 2.29
N PHE A 69 6.73 -0.57 3.08
CA PHE A 69 5.38 -0.02 2.94
C PHE A 69 5.16 0.58 1.55
N LEU A 70 6.12 1.35 1.06
CA LEU A 70 6.00 1.99 -0.26
C LEU A 70 6.00 0.96 -1.39
N ASP A 71 6.80 -0.10 -1.27
CA ASP A 71 6.76 -1.22 -2.21
C ASP A 71 5.41 -1.93 -2.18
N TYR A 72 4.87 -2.15 -0.98
CA TYR A 72 3.55 -2.73 -0.79
C TYR A 72 2.46 -1.87 -1.44
N ALA A 73 2.50 -0.56 -1.17
CA ALA A 73 1.52 0.37 -1.72
C ALA A 73 1.55 0.38 -3.26
N LEU A 74 2.75 0.32 -3.85
CA LEU A 74 2.88 0.27 -5.31
C LEU A 74 2.24 -1.00 -5.87
N ARG A 75 2.50 -2.15 -5.25
CA ARG A 75 1.87 -3.41 -5.64
C ARG A 75 0.34 -3.30 -5.54
N LEU A 76 -0.15 -2.76 -4.43
CA LEU A 76 -1.59 -2.65 -4.20
C LEU A 76 -2.27 -1.73 -5.23
N ILE A 77 -1.63 -0.63 -5.60
CA ILE A 77 -2.12 0.27 -6.65
C ILE A 77 -2.21 -0.47 -7.99
N ARG A 78 -1.18 -1.24 -8.36
CA ARG A 78 -1.19 -2.04 -9.59
C ARG A 78 -2.31 -3.07 -9.57
N GLU A 79 -2.49 -3.76 -8.45
CA GLU A 79 -3.55 -4.76 -8.29
C GLU A 79 -4.94 -4.12 -8.41
N ASN A 80 -5.12 -2.91 -7.86
CA ASN A 80 -6.39 -2.20 -7.98
C ASN A 80 -6.65 -1.77 -9.43
N PHE A 81 -5.61 -1.36 -10.15
CA PHE A 81 -5.75 -1.05 -11.58
C PHE A 81 -6.20 -2.28 -12.37
N VAL A 82 -5.54 -3.42 -12.14
CA VAL A 82 -5.87 -4.69 -12.81
C VAL A 82 -7.27 -5.18 -12.41
N TYR A 83 -7.68 -4.96 -11.16
CA TYR A 83 -9.00 -5.34 -10.65
C TYR A 83 -10.13 -4.78 -11.51
N ASN A 84 -9.96 -3.58 -12.04
CA ASN A 84 -10.97 -2.93 -12.88
C ASN A 84 -11.25 -3.66 -14.20
N PHE A 85 -10.32 -4.50 -14.66
CA PHE A 85 -10.51 -5.28 -15.87
C PHE A 85 -11.35 -6.55 -15.64
N ARG A 86 -11.65 -6.86 -14.38
CA ARG A 86 -12.48 -8.02 -13.98
C ARG A 86 -11.95 -9.35 -14.50
N LEU A 87 -10.64 -9.51 -14.45
CA LEU A 87 -9.95 -10.75 -14.82
C LEU A 87 -9.33 -11.36 -13.55
N PRO A 88 -10.11 -12.16 -12.78
CA PRO A 88 -9.66 -12.67 -11.48
C PRO A 88 -8.33 -13.42 -11.52
N GLN A 89 -8.02 -14.07 -12.63
CA GLN A 89 -6.77 -14.80 -12.80
C GLN A 89 -5.53 -13.89 -12.81
N LEU A 90 -5.70 -12.58 -13.01
CA LEU A 90 -4.61 -11.62 -13.03
C LEU A 90 -4.42 -10.90 -11.70
N ASN A 91 -5.33 -11.12 -10.73
CA ASN A 91 -5.24 -10.47 -9.44
C ASN A 91 -4.66 -11.39 -8.38
N TYR A 92 -3.79 -10.84 -7.55
CA TYR A 92 -3.13 -11.52 -6.44
C TYR A 92 -3.41 -10.78 -5.14
N LEU A 93 -4.70 -10.67 -4.80
CA LEU A 93 -5.16 -9.95 -3.61
C LEU A 93 -5.54 -10.93 -2.51
N SER A 94 -5.16 -10.60 -1.27
CA SER A 94 -5.70 -11.27 -0.09
C SER A 94 -7.17 -10.93 0.07
N GLN A 95 -7.87 -11.66 0.95
CA GLN A 95 -9.27 -11.38 1.22
C GLN A 95 -9.48 -9.96 1.73
N SER A 96 -8.64 -9.50 2.66
CA SER A 96 -8.73 -8.13 3.22
C SER A 96 -8.47 -7.09 2.14
N GLU A 97 -7.49 -7.33 1.28
CA GLU A 97 -7.18 -6.44 0.16
C GLU A 97 -8.33 -6.38 -0.84
N GLU A 98 -8.95 -7.51 -1.15
CA GLU A 98 -10.09 -7.55 -2.06
C GLU A 98 -11.29 -6.80 -1.52
N GLU A 99 -11.59 -6.94 -0.23
CA GLU A 99 -12.67 -6.18 0.41
C GLU A 99 -12.46 -4.67 0.25
N PHE A 100 -11.24 -4.21 0.47
CA PHE A 100 -10.89 -2.81 0.24
C PHE A 100 -10.99 -2.43 -1.24
N SER A 101 -10.48 -3.26 -2.13
CA SER A 101 -10.41 -2.98 -3.57
C SER A 101 -11.78 -2.87 -4.24
N ARG A 102 -12.79 -3.57 -3.74
CA ARG A 102 -14.15 -3.48 -4.28
C ARG A 102 -14.65 -2.05 -4.38
N ASN A 103 -14.29 -1.21 -3.43
CA ASN A 103 -14.72 0.18 -3.39
C ASN A 103 -13.63 1.15 -3.82
N PHE A 104 -12.36 0.78 -3.67
CA PHE A 104 -11.24 1.67 -3.96
C PHE A 104 -10.78 1.60 -5.42
N ALA A 105 -10.88 0.43 -6.06
CA ALA A 105 -10.29 0.23 -7.40
C ALA A 105 -10.78 1.25 -8.42
N ARG A 106 -12.01 1.73 -8.31
CA ARG A 106 -12.58 2.73 -9.21
C ARG A 106 -11.82 4.07 -9.21
N PHE A 107 -11.07 4.33 -8.14
CA PHE A 107 -10.26 5.55 -8.04
C PHE A 107 -8.92 5.43 -8.76
N VAL A 108 -8.53 4.22 -9.19
CA VAL A 108 -7.28 3.97 -9.90
C VAL A 108 -7.63 3.68 -11.37
N ASN A 109 -7.20 4.56 -12.25
CA ASN A 109 -7.59 4.54 -13.66
C ASN A 109 -6.39 4.87 -14.56
N GLU A 110 -6.61 4.84 -15.86
CA GLU A 110 -5.56 5.13 -16.85
C GLU A 110 -5.00 6.55 -16.71
N ALA A 111 -5.81 7.49 -16.23
CA ALA A 111 -5.39 8.88 -16.09
C ALA A 111 -4.45 9.10 -14.90
N ASN A 112 -4.54 8.28 -13.86
CA ASN A 112 -3.77 8.53 -12.63
C ASN A 112 -2.80 7.42 -12.23
N VAL A 113 -2.93 6.19 -12.75
CA VAL A 113 -2.11 5.07 -12.28
C VAL A 113 -0.61 5.32 -12.44
N MET A 114 -0.19 5.91 -13.55
CA MET A 114 1.23 6.21 -13.78
C MET A 114 1.72 7.30 -12.84
N GLY A 115 0.91 8.33 -12.59
CA GLY A 115 1.24 9.39 -11.65
C GLY A 115 1.38 8.88 -10.23
N ILE A 116 0.45 8.03 -9.79
CA ILE A 116 0.53 7.42 -8.45
C ILE A 116 1.79 6.56 -8.33
N ALA A 117 2.06 5.72 -9.32
CA ALA A 117 3.25 4.88 -9.33
C ALA A 117 4.53 5.71 -9.28
N ALA A 118 4.59 6.82 -10.03
CA ALA A 118 5.73 7.72 -10.03
C ALA A 118 5.95 8.36 -8.65
N GLU A 119 4.87 8.79 -7.98
CA GLU A 119 4.97 9.38 -6.65
C GLU A 119 5.44 8.36 -5.60
N LEU A 120 4.96 7.13 -5.67
CA LEU A 120 5.41 6.06 -4.77
C LEU A 120 6.89 5.73 -5.00
N THR A 121 7.30 5.64 -6.25
CA THR A 121 8.70 5.38 -6.62
C THR A 121 9.61 6.51 -6.14
N SER A 122 9.18 7.76 -6.33
CA SER A 122 9.93 8.93 -5.89
C SER A 122 10.05 8.97 -4.36
N ALA A 123 8.96 8.71 -3.65
CA ALA A 123 8.97 8.66 -2.18
C ALA A 123 9.94 7.58 -1.68
N ARG A 124 9.90 6.39 -2.30
CA ARG A 124 10.79 5.30 -1.92
C ARG A 124 12.26 5.67 -2.10
N ARG A 125 12.58 6.31 -3.22
CA ARG A 125 13.93 6.78 -3.50
C ARG A 125 14.38 7.79 -2.44
N ASP A 126 13.51 8.73 -2.08
CA ASP A 126 13.83 9.76 -1.09
C ASP A 126 14.07 9.14 0.29
N ILE A 127 13.24 8.18 0.71
CA ILE A 127 13.46 7.45 1.96
C ILE A 127 14.79 6.69 1.92
N ALA A 128 15.09 6.03 0.81
CA ALA A 128 16.37 5.30 0.65
C ALA A 128 17.57 6.25 0.74
N GLN A 129 17.42 7.50 0.33
CA GLN A 129 18.45 8.54 0.38
C GLN A 129 18.44 9.34 1.68
N ASN A 130 17.69 8.87 2.67
CA ASN A 130 17.61 9.48 4.01
C ASN A 130 17.04 10.89 4.02
N VAL A 131 16.14 11.22 3.11
CA VAL A 131 15.35 12.44 3.17
C VAL A 131 14.37 12.32 4.34
N ASN A 132 14.02 13.45 4.96
CA ASN A 132 13.14 13.48 6.13
C ASN A 132 11.82 12.74 5.85
N ALA A 133 11.56 11.65 6.57
CA ALA A 133 10.44 10.77 6.30
C ALA A 133 9.08 11.45 6.46
N ARG A 134 8.91 12.29 7.51
CA ARG A 134 7.65 13.00 7.73
C ARG A 134 7.30 13.88 6.52
N MET A 135 8.28 14.58 5.99
CA MET A 135 8.09 15.45 4.83
C MET A 135 7.78 14.63 3.58
N VAL A 136 8.49 13.51 3.38
CA VAL A 136 8.26 12.62 2.22
C VAL A 136 6.83 12.08 2.24
N PHE A 137 6.39 11.54 3.37
CA PHE A 137 5.06 10.94 3.48
C PHE A 137 3.95 12.00 3.43
N PHE A 138 4.16 13.17 4.02
CA PHE A 138 3.17 14.23 3.95
C PHE A 138 3.03 14.77 2.51
N ASP A 139 4.15 15.00 1.83
CA ASP A 139 4.14 15.43 0.43
C ASP A 139 3.43 14.40 -0.46
N PHE A 140 3.73 13.11 -0.25
CA PHE A 140 3.04 12.04 -0.97
C PHE A 140 1.52 12.08 -0.72
N ALA A 141 1.12 12.24 0.54
CA ALA A 141 -0.29 12.29 0.91
C ALA A 141 -1.01 13.46 0.20
N LEU A 142 -0.40 14.63 0.20
CA LEU A 142 -0.96 15.81 -0.48
C LEU A 142 -1.12 15.58 -1.98
N LYS A 143 -0.13 14.96 -2.61
CA LYS A 143 -0.19 14.65 -4.04
C LYS A 143 -1.28 13.64 -4.36
N MET A 144 -1.55 12.70 -3.45
CA MET A 144 -2.63 11.73 -3.63
C MET A 144 -4.00 12.38 -3.68
N ILE A 145 -4.22 13.48 -2.97
CA ILE A 145 -5.50 14.21 -3.06
C ILE A 145 -5.78 14.60 -4.52
N VAL A 146 -4.78 15.15 -5.21
CA VAL A 146 -4.91 15.60 -6.59
C VAL A 146 -5.05 14.42 -7.55
N LEU A 147 -4.24 13.37 -7.34
CA LEU A 147 -4.23 12.20 -8.23
C LEU A 147 -5.52 11.40 -8.17
N LEU A 148 -6.16 11.32 -7.00
CA LEU A 148 -7.38 10.54 -6.82
C LEU A 148 -8.65 11.27 -7.28
N ILE A 149 -8.57 12.54 -7.68
CA ILE A 149 -9.72 13.24 -8.23
C ILE A 149 -10.04 12.62 -9.60
N PRO A 150 -11.29 12.11 -9.81
CA PRO A 150 -11.65 11.55 -11.10
C PRO A 150 -11.52 12.63 -12.19
N PRO A 151 -11.02 12.27 -13.40
CA PRO A 151 -10.99 13.24 -14.49
C PRO A 151 -12.42 13.67 -14.84
N LYS A 152 -12.57 14.95 -15.13
CA LYS A 152 -13.86 15.46 -15.60
C LYS A 152 -14.18 14.82 -16.93
N ALA A 153 -15.39 14.30 -17.05
CA ALA A 153 -15.88 13.69 -18.28
C ALA A 153 -15.96 14.71 -19.40
#